data_857c37ca2bff1f7cac5e729f31ea60a4
#
_entry.id   857c37ca2bff1f7cac5e729f31ea60a4
#
_cell.length_a   1.000
_cell.length_b   1.000
_cell.length_c   1.000
_cell.angle_alpha   90.00
_cell.angle_beta   90.00
_cell.angle_gamma   90.00
#
_symmetry.space_group_name_H-M   'P 1'
#
loop_
_entity.id
_entity.type
_entity.pdbx_description
1 polymer ?
#
loop_
_entity_poly.entity_id
_entity_poly.type
_entity_poly.pdbx_seq_one_letter_code
_entity_poly.pdbx_strand_id
1 'polypeptide(L)'
;MTKYIFVTGGVVSSLGKGITAASLGRLLKNRGYKVTIQKFDPYINIDPGTMSPYQHGEVFVTDDGAETDLDLGHYERFIDENLSKASNVTTGKVYQSVINKERKGEYLGSTIQVIPHITNEIKDRVLRVGRNDNADIVITEIGGTVGDIESLPFLEAIRQVKKDVPNRNDVIYIHVTLVPYIEAADELKTKPTQHSVKELRSIGIQPDVIVCRTVKALSPDMKRKIGMFCDVEPEAVINNLTAKSIYEVPLLLQEEGLDHIVLQKLGMEDTKCDMEDWKAMVDRIVSSEKEVNIALVGKYVELHDAYLSVVESLSHAGYAFGNKVKVHWINSEVLEEEKPDLREVFLGIDGIVVPGGFGYRGVEGKIDTIKYARVNKIPFLGLCLGMQCAVIEFARNVCGMTGANSSEFIPDTQYPVIDLMPDQEDVTEKGGTMRLGIYPCKLKEGSKARELYGGQEIVYERHRHRYEVSNALRPELEKAGLIICGTSPDGRLVETIELKDHPYFEATQAHPEFKSRPNRPHPLFRGLIEAAIKHRDEK
;
A
#
# COMPACT_ATOMS: atom_id res chain seq x y z
N MET A 1 -4.27 -28.70 7.30
CA MET A 1 -5.50 -28.29 6.54
C MET A 1 -5.68 -26.82 6.76
N THR A 2 -5.87 -26.05 5.70
CA THR A 2 -5.97 -24.57 5.75
C THR A 2 -7.21 -24.12 6.52
N LYS A 3 -7.04 -23.15 7.41
CA LYS A 3 -8.08 -22.45 8.14
C LYS A 3 -8.42 -21.11 7.48
N TYR A 4 -9.66 -20.66 7.61
CA TYR A 4 -10.16 -19.45 6.95
C TYR A 4 -10.74 -18.49 7.98
N ILE A 5 -10.30 -17.25 7.97
CA ILE A 5 -10.76 -16.16 8.81
C ILE A 5 -11.36 -15.09 7.92
N PHE A 6 -12.64 -14.79 8.06
CA PHE A 6 -13.30 -13.73 7.34
C PHE A 6 -13.47 -12.51 8.23
N VAL A 7 -12.91 -11.37 7.79
CA VAL A 7 -12.99 -10.10 8.49
C VAL A 7 -14.03 -9.23 7.79
N THR A 8 -15.13 -8.95 8.46
CA THR A 8 -16.20 -8.07 8.00
C THR A 8 -16.24 -6.80 8.81
N GLY A 9 -16.90 -5.75 8.34
CA GLY A 9 -17.05 -4.52 9.09
C GLY A 9 -18.44 -3.91 8.97
N GLY A 10 -18.80 -3.14 9.96
CA GLY A 10 -20.10 -2.48 10.00
C GLY A 10 -20.05 -1.11 10.67
N VAL A 11 -21.16 -0.41 10.61
CA VAL A 11 -21.42 0.95 11.11
C VAL A 11 -20.93 2.03 10.16
N VAL A 12 -19.59 2.12 9.88
CA VAL A 12 -19.00 3.11 8.98
C VAL A 12 -17.77 2.49 8.27
N SER A 13 -17.35 3.12 7.18
CA SER A 13 -16.08 2.83 6.52
C SER A 13 -14.87 3.30 7.36
N SER A 14 -13.66 2.93 6.96
CA SER A 14 -12.40 3.36 7.60
C SER A 14 -12.27 3.00 9.09
N LEU A 15 -12.96 1.93 9.54
CA LEU A 15 -12.85 1.40 10.91
C LEU A 15 -11.52 0.71 11.22
N GLY A 16 -10.68 0.48 10.21
CA GLY A 16 -9.43 -0.25 10.34
C GLY A 16 -9.58 -1.76 10.25
N LYS A 17 -10.50 -2.26 9.41
CA LYS A 17 -10.59 -3.70 9.07
C LYS A 17 -9.25 -4.23 8.56
N GLY A 18 -8.63 -3.51 7.60
CA GLY A 18 -7.34 -3.87 7.01
C GLY A 18 -6.24 -3.96 8.05
N ILE A 19 -6.13 -2.95 8.93
CA ILE A 19 -5.15 -2.96 10.02
C ILE A 19 -5.43 -4.08 11.02
N THR A 20 -6.69 -4.38 11.32
CA THR A 20 -7.06 -5.51 12.20
C THR A 20 -6.66 -6.85 11.56
N ALA A 21 -6.96 -7.05 10.27
CA ALA A 21 -6.56 -8.26 9.53
C ALA A 21 -5.04 -8.41 9.44
N ALA A 22 -4.33 -7.33 9.11
CA ALA A 22 -2.88 -7.28 9.04
C ALA A 22 -2.22 -7.56 10.41
N SER A 23 -2.76 -6.96 11.48
CA SER A 23 -2.27 -7.17 12.86
C SER A 23 -2.46 -8.61 13.31
N LEU A 24 -3.63 -9.19 13.07
CA LEU A 24 -3.88 -10.60 13.34
C LEU A 24 -2.94 -11.49 12.53
N GLY A 25 -2.74 -11.17 11.24
CA GLY A 25 -1.79 -11.88 10.38
C GLY A 25 -0.36 -11.87 10.95
N ARG A 26 0.09 -10.72 11.47
CA ARG A 26 1.40 -10.59 12.16
C ARG A 26 1.48 -11.46 13.40
N LEU A 27 0.47 -11.42 14.26
CA LEU A 27 0.43 -12.22 15.48
C LEU A 27 0.47 -13.72 15.20
N LEU A 28 -0.33 -14.20 14.24
CA LEU A 28 -0.37 -15.61 13.85
C LEU A 28 0.94 -16.05 13.18
N LYS A 29 1.56 -15.19 12.37
CA LYS A 29 2.89 -15.44 11.80
C LYS A 29 3.96 -15.58 12.90
N ASN A 30 3.93 -14.72 13.91
CA ASN A 30 4.87 -14.78 15.03
C ASN A 30 4.64 -15.96 15.98
N ARG A 31 3.52 -16.67 15.81
CA ARG A 31 3.24 -17.98 16.41
C ARG A 31 3.72 -19.15 15.57
N GLY A 32 4.35 -18.88 14.41
CA GLY A 32 4.92 -19.89 13.52
C GLY A 32 3.98 -20.39 12.44
N TYR A 33 2.78 -19.84 12.29
CA TYR A 33 1.85 -20.21 11.23
C TYR A 33 2.16 -19.51 9.92
N LYS A 34 1.97 -20.21 8.81
CA LYS A 34 2.05 -19.63 7.48
C LYS A 34 0.74 -18.95 7.13
N VAL A 35 0.76 -17.62 7.07
CA VAL A 35 -0.42 -16.78 6.89
C VAL A 35 -0.38 -16.08 5.55
N THR A 36 -1.51 -16.05 4.83
CA THR A 36 -1.72 -15.18 3.68
C THR A 36 -2.99 -14.35 3.87
N ILE A 37 -3.05 -13.16 3.26
CA ILE A 37 -4.18 -12.24 3.40
C ILE A 37 -4.76 -11.93 2.03
N GLN A 38 -6.09 -11.87 1.96
CA GLN A 38 -6.84 -11.44 0.76
C GLN A 38 -7.71 -10.23 1.07
N LYS A 39 -7.86 -9.37 0.06
CA LYS A 39 -8.83 -8.27 0.03
C LYS A 39 -9.90 -8.55 -1.00
N PHE A 40 -11.16 -8.45 -0.62
CA PHE A 40 -12.31 -8.52 -1.51
C PHE A 40 -12.99 -7.17 -1.58
N ASP A 41 -12.92 -6.53 -2.75
CA ASP A 41 -13.44 -5.18 -2.98
C ASP A 41 -14.75 -5.22 -3.75
N PRO A 42 -15.83 -4.60 -3.21
CA PRO A 42 -17.17 -4.71 -3.79
C PRO A 42 -17.40 -3.82 -5.02
N TYR A 43 -16.45 -2.98 -5.43
CA TYR A 43 -16.61 -2.16 -6.64
C TYR A 43 -16.53 -2.98 -7.93
N ILE A 44 -17.18 -2.46 -9.01
CA ILE A 44 -17.30 -3.14 -10.31
C ILE A 44 -16.07 -2.95 -11.19
N ASN A 45 -15.14 -2.08 -10.85
CA ASN A 45 -13.88 -1.97 -11.57
C ASN A 45 -13.13 -3.31 -11.55
N ILE A 46 -12.48 -3.65 -12.68
CA ILE A 46 -11.63 -4.85 -12.75
C ILE A 46 -10.47 -4.74 -11.77
N ASP A 47 -9.84 -3.58 -11.74
CA ASP A 47 -8.78 -3.19 -10.80
C ASP A 47 -8.80 -1.67 -10.58
N PRO A 48 -8.03 -1.13 -9.63
CA PRO A 48 -7.99 0.31 -9.38
C PRO A 48 -7.08 1.08 -10.34
N GLY A 49 -6.43 0.44 -11.30
CA GLY A 49 -5.38 1.04 -12.15
C GLY A 49 -5.81 2.27 -12.94
N THR A 50 -7.12 2.37 -13.29
CA THR A 50 -7.70 3.53 -13.98
C THR A 50 -8.51 4.46 -13.07
N MET A 51 -8.57 4.16 -11.77
CA MET A 51 -9.30 4.99 -10.81
C MET A 51 -8.53 6.25 -10.44
N SER A 52 -9.25 7.30 -10.10
CA SER A 52 -8.63 8.54 -9.62
C SER A 52 -8.03 8.35 -8.23
N PRO A 53 -6.76 8.73 -8.01
CA PRO A 53 -6.17 8.71 -6.67
C PRO A 53 -6.93 9.54 -5.63
N TYR A 54 -7.65 10.57 -6.05
CA TYR A 54 -8.50 11.38 -5.16
C TYR A 54 -9.72 10.62 -4.62
N GLN A 55 -10.15 9.54 -5.30
CA GLN A 55 -11.30 8.73 -4.87
C GLN A 55 -10.90 7.44 -4.18
N HIS A 56 -9.77 6.87 -4.57
CA HIS A 56 -9.39 5.52 -4.19
C HIS A 56 -8.11 5.46 -3.33
N GLY A 57 -7.32 6.54 -3.29
CA GLY A 57 -5.98 6.53 -2.72
C GLY A 57 -4.94 5.98 -3.71
N GLU A 58 -3.80 5.52 -3.21
CA GLU A 58 -2.76 4.95 -4.06
C GLU A 58 -3.19 3.61 -4.68
N VAL A 59 -2.66 3.36 -5.87
CA VAL A 59 -2.73 2.03 -6.49
C VAL A 59 -1.45 1.28 -6.12
N PHE A 60 -1.60 0.26 -5.28
CA PHE A 60 -0.49 -0.60 -4.87
C PHE A 60 -0.22 -1.66 -5.95
N VAL A 61 1.05 -1.98 -6.22
CA VAL A 61 1.43 -2.97 -7.24
C VAL A 61 2.17 -4.12 -6.61
N THR A 62 1.71 -5.35 -6.90
CA THR A 62 2.35 -6.60 -6.45
C THR A 62 3.53 -7.01 -7.34
N ASP A 63 4.34 -7.98 -6.90
CA ASP A 63 5.47 -8.48 -7.69
C ASP A 63 5.04 -9.06 -9.05
N ASP A 64 3.88 -9.71 -9.11
CA ASP A 64 3.32 -10.30 -10.33
C ASP A 64 2.50 -9.32 -11.18
N GLY A 65 2.61 -8.02 -10.90
CA GLY A 65 2.07 -6.93 -11.72
C GLY A 65 0.58 -6.67 -11.57
N ALA A 66 -0.04 -7.07 -10.46
CA ALA A 66 -1.41 -6.68 -10.19
C ALA A 66 -1.46 -5.25 -9.65
N GLU A 67 -2.34 -4.43 -10.21
CA GLU A 67 -2.79 -3.17 -9.63
C GLU A 67 -3.89 -3.47 -8.62
N THR A 68 -3.71 -3.00 -7.38
CA THR A 68 -4.52 -3.43 -6.24
C THR A 68 -4.88 -2.26 -5.32
N ASP A 69 -5.80 -2.52 -4.40
CA ASP A 69 -6.13 -1.61 -3.30
C ASP A 69 -4.92 -1.37 -2.37
N LEU A 70 -4.87 -0.19 -1.77
CA LEU A 70 -3.79 0.23 -0.84
C LEU A 70 -3.66 -0.66 0.40
N ASP A 71 -4.72 -1.34 0.80
CA ASP A 71 -4.70 -2.25 1.95
C ASP A 71 -3.69 -3.40 1.78
N LEU A 72 -3.41 -3.83 0.53
CA LEU A 72 -2.39 -4.83 0.29
C LEU A 72 -1.00 -4.36 0.74
N GLY A 73 -0.72 -3.07 0.62
CA GLY A 73 0.49 -2.46 1.18
C GLY A 73 0.57 -2.62 2.70
N HIS A 74 -0.54 -2.39 3.41
CA HIS A 74 -0.60 -2.65 4.86
C HIS A 74 -0.36 -4.13 5.18
N TYR A 75 -1.01 -5.05 4.45
CA TYR A 75 -0.81 -6.47 4.69
C TYR A 75 0.65 -6.87 4.53
N GLU A 76 1.30 -6.51 3.41
CA GLU A 76 2.70 -6.81 3.17
C GLU A 76 3.63 -6.21 4.23
N ARG A 77 3.38 -4.97 4.67
CA ARG A 77 4.16 -4.31 5.72
C ARG A 77 4.06 -5.01 7.07
N PHE A 78 2.87 -5.53 7.41
CA PHE A 78 2.65 -6.20 8.69
C PHE A 78 3.14 -7.63 8.69
N ILE A 79 2.78 -8.45 7.68
CA ILE A 79 3.18 -9.85 7.66
C ILE A 79 4.59 -10.09 7.12
N ASP A 80 5.23 -9.04 6.54
CA ASP A 80 6.56 -9.11 5.89
C ASP A 80 6.65 -10.25 4.86
N GLU A 81 5.62 -10.34 4.01
CA GLU A 81 5.52 -11.25 2.88
C GLU A 81 5.00 -10.49 1.66
N ASN A 82 5.47 -10.86 0.47
CA ASN A 82 4.94 -10.30 -0.76
C ASN A 82 3.66 -11.04 -1.17
N LEU A 83 2.61 -10.29 -1.42
CA LEU A 83 1.33 -10.81 -1.89
C LEU A 83 1.30 -10.87 -3.42
N SER A 84 0.30 -11.57 -3.96
CA SER A 84 0.12 -11.78 -5.39
C SER A 84 -1.22 -11.22 -5.87
N LYS A 85 -1.43 -11.25 -7.20
CA LYS A 85 -2.73 -10.90 -7.81
C LYS A 85 -3.92 -11.74 -7.30
N ALA A 86 -3.65 -12.89 -6.71
CA ALA A 86 -4.68 -13.71 -6.07
C ALA A 86 -5.16 -13.12 -4.74
N SER A 87 -4.39 -12.19 -4.16
CA SER A 87 -4.73 -11.53 -2.90
C SER A 87 -5.70 -10.36 -3.04
N ASN A 88 -5.98 -9.88 -4.27
CA ASN A 88 -6.98 -8.83 -4.50
C ASN A 88 -8.06 -9.31 -5.48
N VAL A 89 -9.30 -9.35 -5.02
CA VAL A 89 -10.47 -9.79 -5.77
C VAL A 89 -11.52 -8.69 -5.78
N THR A 90 -11.88 -8.20 -6.99
CA THR A 90 -12.93 -7.21 -7.16
C THR A 90 -14.21 -7.86 -7.67
N THR A 91 -15.36 -7.23 -7.45
CA THR A 91 -16.62 -7.64 -8.08
C THR A 91 -16.46 -7.73 -9.60
N GLY A 92 -15.79 -6.74 -10.23
CA GLY A 92 -15.54 -6.74 -11.67
C GLY A 92 -14.81 -7.98 -12.16
N LYS A 93 -13.71 -8.37 -11.50
CA LYS A 93 -12.96 -9.61 -11.84
C LYS A 93 -13.82 -10.87 -11.72
N VAL A 94 -14.68 -10.93 -10.71
CA VAL A 94 -15.57 -12.09 -10.50
C VAL A 94 -16.61 -12.18 -11.62
N TYR A 95 -17.33 -11.08 -11.88
CA TYR A 95 -18.37 -11.04 -12.92
C TYR A 95 -17.78 -11.26 -14.31
N GLN A 96 -16.66 -10.63 -14.63
CA GLN A 96 -15.96 -10.83 -15.91
C GLN A 96 -15.59 -12.31 -16.12
N SER A 97 -15.08 -12.97 -15.08
CA SER A 97 -14.75 -14.41 -15.14
C SER A 97 -15.98 -15.25 -15.46
N VAL A 98 -17.10 -15.02 -14.76
CA VAL A 98 -18.35 -15.77 -14.95
C VAL A 98 -18.94 -15.48 -16.34
N ILE A 99 -18.97 -14.23 -16.78
CA ILE A 99 -19.47 -13.84 -18.11
C ILE A 99 -18.60 -14.49 -19.21
N ASN A 100 -17.28 -14.47 -19.06
CA ASN A 100 -16.37 -15.09 -20.02
C ASN A 100 -16.59 -16.61 -20.12
N LYS A 101 -16.83 -17.30 -19.00
CA LYS A 101 -17.17 -18.74 -18.98
C LYS A 101 -18.52 -19.00 -19.66
N GLU A 102 -19.51 -18.14 -19.42
CA GLU A 102 -20.82 -18.22 -20.09
C GLU A 102 -20.66 -18.10 -21.62
N ARG A 103 -19.95 -17.06 -22.09
CA ARG A 103 -19.70 -16.84 -23.52
C ARG A 103 -18.95 -17.97 -24.20
N LYS A 104 -18.12 -18.71 -23.45
CA LYS A 104 -17.44 -19.93 -23.95
C LYS A 104 -18.30 -21.19 -23.88
N GLY A 105 -19.51 -21.11 -23.35
CA GLY A 105 -20.40 -22.25 -23.21
C GLY A 105 -20.06 -23.22 -22.08
N GLU A 106 -19.21 -22.85 -21.15
CA GLU A 106 -18.76 -23.72 -20.05
C GLU A 106 -19.88 -24.11 -19.09
N TYR A 107 -21.02 -23.40 -19.11
CA TYR A 107 -22.19 -23.71 -18.28
C TYR A 107 -23.27 -24.53 -19.00
N LEU A 108 -22.99 -25.03 -20.20
CA LEU A 108 -23.83 -25.97 -20.95
C LEU A 108 -25.30 -25.50 -21.13
N GLY A 109 -25.52 -24.21 -21.33
CA GLY A 109 -26.87 -23.63 -21.56
C GLY A 109 -27.66 -23.34 -20.27
N SER A 110 -27.06 -23.48 -19.09
CA SER A 110 -27.72 -23.14 -17.84
C SER A 110 -28.00 -21.64 -17.72
N THR A 111 -29.07 -21.25 -17.04
CA THR A 111 -29.32 -19.87 -16.65
C THR A 111 -28.30 -19.44 -15.58
N ILE A 112 -27.52 -18.40 -15.87
CA ILE A 112 -26.48 -17.91 -14.94
C ILE A 112 -27.08 -16.91 -13.96
N GLN A 113 -26.85 -17.15 -12.66
CA GLN A 113 -27.40 -16.37 -11.55
C GLN A 113 -26.31 -16.03 -10.54
N VAL A 114 -26.56 -15.07 -9.63
CA VAL A 114 -25.64 -14.74 -8.55
C VAL A 114 -25.36 -15.98 -7.71
N ILE A 115 -26.41 -16.68 -7.28
CA ILE A 115 -26.29 -17.99 -6.65
C ILE A 115 -26.74 -19.04 -7.68
N PRO A 116 -25.93 -20.05 -8.03
CA PRO A 116 -24.62 -20.37 -7.42
C PRO A 116 -23.39 -19.82 -8.18
N HIS A 117 -23.52 -19.22 -9.36
CA HIS A 117 -22.39 -19.03 -10.29
C HIS A 117 -21.39 -17.98 -9.77
N ILE A 118 -21.86 -16.79 -9.38
CA ILE A 118 -21.00 -15.73 -8.80
C ILE A 118 -20.45 -16.18 -7.45
N THR A 119 -21.30 -16.74 -6.59
CA THR A 119 -20.86 -17.21 -5.26
C THR A 119 -19.83 -18.34 -5.36
N ASN A 120 -19.98 -19.27 -6.32
CA ASN A 120 -18.99 -20.33 -6.55
C ASN A 120 -17.64 -19.77 -7.04
N GLU A 121 -17.67 -18.79 -7.96
CA GLU A 121 -16.44 -18.12 -8.41
C GLU A 121 -15.71 -17.42 -7.24
N ILE A 122 -16.44 -16.75 -6.36
CA ILE A 122 -15.88 -16.11 -5.16
C ILE A 122 -15.28 -17.17 -4.23
N LYS A 123 -16.03 -18.24 -3.92
CA LYS A 123 -15.56 -19.33 -3.03
C LYS A 123 -14.29 -20.00 -3.58
N ASP A 124 -14.24 -20.25 -4.90
CA ASP A 124 -13.07 -20.84 -5.53
C ASP A 124 -11.84 -19.95 -5.36
N ARG A 125 -11.97 -18.63 -5.47
CA ARG A 125 -10.87 -17.68 -5.24
C ARG A 125 -10.38 -17.71 -3.79
N VAL A 126 -11.28 -17.82 -2.81
CA VAL A 126 -10.91 -17.98 -1.39
C VAL A 126 -10.12 -19.27 -1.18
N LEU A 127 -10.67 -20.38 -1.64
CA LEU A 127 -10.08 -21.71 -1.36
C LEU A 127 -8.79 -21.96 -2.14
N ARG A 128 -8.66 -21.35 -3.33
CA ARG A 128 -7.49 -21.50 -4.20
C ARG A 128 -6.24 -20.89 -3.59
N VAL A 129 -6.34 -19.72 -2.96
CA VAL A 129 -5.18 -19.06 -2.34
C VAL A 129 -4.59 -19.92 -1.22
N GLY A 130 -5.44 -20.49 -0.36
CA GLY A 130 -4.97 -21.39 0.69
C GLY A 130 -4.19 -22.59 0.15
N ARG A 131 -4.64 -23.13 -1.01
CA ARG A 131 -3.94 -24.27 -1.67
C ARG A 131 -2.66 -23.83 -2.36
N ASN A 132 -2.69 -22.72 -3.11
CA ASN A 132 -1.54 -22.26 -3.91
C ASN A 132 -0.38 -21.83 -3.01
N ASP A 133 -0.67 -21.09 -1.95
CA ASP A 133 0.33 -20.57 -1.02
C ASP A 133 0.75 -21.62 0.03
N ASN A 134 0.08 -22.80 0.05
CA ASN A 134 0.25 -23.80 1.09
C ASN A 134 0.17 -23.16 2.49
N ALA A 135 -0.82 -22.28 2.67
CA ALA A 135 -1.00 -21.51 3.89
C ALA A 135 -1.73 -22.34 4.97
N ASP A 136 -1.32 -22.18 6.22
CA ASP A 136 -2.04 -22.74 7.36
C ASP A 136 -3.31 -21.93 7.60
N ILE A 137 -3.25 -20.60 7.43
CA ILE A 137 -4.35 -19.68 7.66
C ILE A 137 -4.47 -18.69 6.51
N VAL A 138 -5.69 -18.54 6.00
CA VAL A 138 -6.08 -17.48 5.04
C VAL A 138 -6.97 -16.49 5.77
N ILE A 139 -6.58 -15.22 5.79
CA ILE A 139 -7.40 -14.12 6.29
C ILE A 139 -7.98 -13.40 5.08
N THR A 140 -9.31 -13.33 4.97
CA THR A 140 -9.98 -12.61 3.88
C THR A 140 -10.75 -11.43 4.45
N GLU A 141 -10.33 -10.22 4.11
CA GLU A 141 -11.06 -9.01 4.44
C GLU A 141 -12.13 -8.72 3.39
N ILE A 142 -13.35 -8.49 3.83
CA ILE A 142 -14.46 -8.07 2.98
C ILE A 142 -14.57 -6.55 3.01
N GLY A 143 -14.36 -5.93 1.85
CA GLY A 143 -14.53 -4.49 1.65
C GLY A 143 -15.99 -4.05 1.79
N GLY A 144 -16.17 -2.74 1.96
CA GLY A 144 -17.49 -2.15 2.22
C GLY A 144 -17.97 -2.34 3.65
N THR A 145 -19.24 -2.04 3.88
CA THR A 145 -19.92 -2.10 5.17
C THR A 145 -21.02 -3.12 5.10
N VAL A 146 -21.21 -3.91 6.15
CA VAL A 146 -22.35 -4.86 6.22
C VAL A 146 -23.65 -4.07 6.11
N GLY A 147 -24.49 -4.45 5.14
CA GLY A 147 -25.69 -3.72 4.74
C GLY A 147 -25.58 -3.06 3.36
N ASP A 148 -24.36 -2.86 2.84
CA ASP A 148 -24.16 -2.36 1.49
C ASP A 148 -24.57 -3.42 0.46
N ILE A 149 -25.30 -3.00 -0.58
CA ILE A 149 -25.81 -3.89 -1.65
C ILE A 149 -24.63 -4.56 -2.38
N GLU A 150 -23.56 -3.80 -2.61
CA GLU A 150 -22.38 -4.24 -3.35
C GLU A 150 -21.65 -5.40 -2.67
N SER A 151 -21.71 -5.47 -1.35
CA SER A 151 -21.00 -6.50 -0.56
C SER A 151 -21.78 -7.82 -0.45
N LEU A 152 -23.08 -7.83 -0.78
CA LEU A 152 -23.94 -9.00 -0.57
C LEU A 152 -23.46 -10.28 -1.25
N PRO A 153 -22.97 -10.29 -2.51
CA PRO A 153 -22.46 -11.51 -3.14
C PRO A 153 -21.24 -12.10 -2.39
N PHE A 154 -20.36 -11.25 -1.85
CA PHE A 154 -19.23 -11.68 -1.05
C PHE A 154 -19.68 -12.26 0.30
N LEU A 155 -20.57 -11.57 0.99
CA LEU A 155 -21.11 -12.04 2.27
C LEU A 155 -21.83 -13.36 2.11
N GLU A 156 -22.65 -13.53 1.07
CA GLU A 156 -23.31 -14.80 0.77
C GLU A 156 -22.29 -15.91 0.46
N ALA A 157 -21.26 -15.61 -0.31
CA ALA A 157 -20.23 -16.59 -0.64
C ALA A 157 -19.47 -17.06 0.60
N ILE A 158 -19.01 -16.15 1.48
CA ILE A 158 -18.28 -16.54 2.69
C ILE A 158 -19.16 -17.31 3.68
N ARG A 159 -20.47 -17.00 3.73
CA ARG A 159 -21.43 -17.79 4.50
C ARG A 159 -21.49 -19.24 3.99
N GLN A 160 -21.42 -19.43 2.68
CA GLN A 160 -21.42 -20.76 2.06
C GLN A 160 -20.12 -21.52 2.29
N VAL A 161 -18.95 -20.87 2.34
CA VAL A 161 -17.63 -21.51 2.54
C VAL A 161 -17.64 -22.42 3.76
N LYS A 162 -18.32 -22.03 4.85
CA LYS A 162 -18.45 -22.85 6.08
C LYS A 162 -19.09 -24.23 5.87
N LYS A 163 -19.79 -24.42 4.73
CA LYS A 163 -20.38 -25.72 4.34
C LYS A 163 -19.46 -26.50 3.37
N ASP A 164 -18.58 -25.79 2.66
CA ASP A 164 -17.73 -26.38 1.63
C ASP A 164 -16.40 -26.91 2.21
N VAL A 165 -16.01 -26.44 3.39
CA VAL A 165 -14.83 -26.97 4.11
C VAL A 165 -15.17 -28.26 4.85
N PRO A 166 -14.21 -29.18 5.02
CA PRO A 166 -14.44 -30.47 5.69
C PRO A 166 -14.94 -30.36 7.12
N ASN A 167 -14.44 -29.38 7.88
CA ASN A 167 -14.86 -29.11 9.24
C ASN A 167 -15.34 -27.66 9.37
N ARG A 168 -16.53 -27.45 9.88
CA ARG A 168 -17.10 -26.11 10.08
C ARG A 168 -16.26 -25.21 11.00
N ASN A 169 -15.50 -25.80 11.91
CA ASN A 169 -14.57 -25.08 12.79
C ASN A 169 -13.29 -24.61 12.05
N ASP A 170 -13.12 -24.96 10.76
CA ASP A 170 -12.06 -24.43 9.93
C ASP A 170 -12.34 -23.00 9.41
N VAL A 171 -13.53 -22.48 9.74
CA VAL A 171 -13.98 -21.14 9.33
C VAL A 171 -14.51 -20.37 10.53
N ILE A 172 -13.95 -19.18 10.75
CA ILE A 172 -14.45 -18.21 11.73
C ILE A 172 -14.71 -16.84 11.09
N TYR A 173 -15.59 -16.06 11.73
CA TYR A 173 -15.95 -14.71 11.32
C TYR A 173 -15.57 -13.72 12.42
N ILE A 174 -14.78 -12.71 12.04
CA ILE A 174 -14.42 -11.56 12.87
C ILE A 174 -15.20 -10.35 12.35
N HIS A 175 -15.93 -9.68 13.23
CA HIS A 175 -16.68 -8.48 12.88
C HIS A 175 -16.08 -7.25 13.54
N VAL A 176 -15.55 -6.33 12.73
CA VAL A 176 -15.01 -5.04 13.20
C VAL A 176 -16.13 -4.02 13.23
N THR A 177 -16.33 -3.37 14.35
CA THR A 177 -17.44 -2.44 14.57
C THR A 177 -17.01 -1.22 15.38
N LEU A 178 -17.87 -0.22 15.48
CA LEU A 178 -17.64 1.01 16.22
C LEU A 178 -18.44 1.04 17.51
N VAL A 179 -17.77 1.37 18.61
CA VAL A 179 -18.40 1.78 19.87
C VAL A 179 -18.09 3.27 20.08
N PRO A 180 -18.97 4.18 19.59
CA PRO A 180 -18.70 5.59 19.66
C PRO A 180 -18.79 6.11 21.09
N TYR A 181 -17.92 7.06 21.41
CA TYR A 181 -17.98 7.86 22.61
C TYR A 181 -18.78 9.14 22.32
N ILE A 182 -19.80 9.39 23.13
CA ILE A 182 -20.63 10.60 23.02
C ILE A 182 -20.18 11.58 24.11
N GLU A 183 -19.43 12.61 23.71
CA GLU A 183 -18.86 13.61 24.62
C GLU A 183 -19.91 14.28 25.51
N ALA A 184 -21.06 14.67 24.93
CA ALA A 184 -22.14 15.34 25.67
C ALA A 184 -22.75 14.48 26.78
N ALA A 185 -22.65 13.14 26.68
CA ALA A 185 -23.17 12.19 27.66
C ALA A 185 -22.06 11.52 28.49
N ASP A 186 -20.79 11.79 28.18
CA ASP A 186 -19.59 11.16 28.76
C ASP A 186 -19.70 9.62 28.80
N GLU A 187 -20.21 9.02 27.72
CA GLU A 187 -20.41 7.58 27.69
C GLU A 187 -20.16 6.94 26.32
N LEU A 188 -19.77 5.65 26.36
CA LEU A 188 -19.69 4.79 25.19
C LEU A 188 -21.04 4.18 24.85
N LYS A 189 -21.40 4.11 23.57
CA LYS A 189 -22.70 3.60 23.08
C LYS A 189 -22.51 2.28 22.34
N THR A 190 -23.07 1.19 22.87
CA THR A 190 -23.01 -0.15 22.28
C THR A 190 -24.07 -0.42 21.21
N LYS A 191 -25.05 0.45 21.03
CA LYS A 191 -26.14 0.26 20.06
C LYS A 191 -25.67 0.11 18.62
N PRO A 192 -24.73 0.92 18.10
CA PRO A 192 -24.24 0.76 16.72
C PRO A 192 -23.65 -0.64 16.47
N THR A 193 -22.86 -1.16 17.39
CA THR A 193 -22.34 -2.54 17.36
C THR A 193 -23.46 -3.57 17.31
N GLN A 194 -24.47 -3.45 18.18
CA GLN A 194 -25.61 -4.39 18.22
C GLN A 194 -26.39 -4.39 16.90
N HIS A 195 -26.60 -3.21 16.28
CA HIS A 195 -27.29 -3.10 15.00
C HIS A 195 -26.47 -3.70 13.87
N SER A 196 -25.17 -3.43 13.82
CA SER A 196 -24.28 -3.98 12.81
C SER A 196 -24.21 -5.51 12.87
N VAL A 197 -24.09 -6.09 14.05
CA VAL A 197 -24.12 -7.55 14.21
C VAL A 197 -25.50 -8.13 13.87
N LYS A 198 -26.59 -7.43 14.21
CA LYS A 198 -27.94 -7.85 13.79
C LYS A 198 -28.07 -7.93 12.27
N GLU A 199 -27.53 -6.94 11.56
CA GLU A 199 -27.52 -6.93 10.09
C GLU A 199 -26.71 -8.11 9.52
N LEU A 200 -25.51 -8.36 10.04
CA LEU A 200 -24.68 -9.50 9.66
C LEU A 200 -25.40 -10.84 9.88
N ARG A 201 -26.10 -10.96 11.02
CA ARG A 201 -26.90 -12.16 11.36
C ARG A 201 -28.10 -12.33 10.43
N SER A 202 -28.69 -11.25 9.93
CA SER A 202 -29.81 -11.33 8.97
C SER A 202 -29.40 -11.98 7.65
N ILE A 203 -28.11 -11.87 7.29
CA ILE A 203 -27.51 -12.56 6.12
C ILE A 203 -27.18 -14.03 6.44
N GLY A 204 -27.24 -14.43 7.71
CA GLY A 204 -26.96 -15.80 8.17
C GLY A 204 -25.50 -16.01 8.60
N ILE A 205 -24.78 -14.94 8.95
CA ILE A 205 -23.43 -15.01 9.50
C ILE A 205 -23.47 -14.63 10.97
N GLN A 206 -23.11 -15.56 11.86
CA GLN A 206 -22.85 -15.30 13.27
C GLN A 206 -21.36 -15.00 13.45
N PRO A 207 -20.97 -13.81 13.96
CA PRO A 207 -19.57 -13.54 14.27
C PRO A 207 -19.09 -14.42 15.42
N ASP A 208 -17.85 -14.91 15.32
CA ASP A 208 -17.18 -15.65 16.37
C ASP A 208 -16.40 -14.72 17.31
N VAL A 209 -15.96 -13.56 16.77
CA VAL A 209 -15.22 -12.51 17.49
C VAL A 209 -15.74 -11.15 17.05
N ILE A 210 -15.88 -10.22 17.98
CA ILE A 210 -16.22 -8.82 17.71
C ILE A 210 -15.04 -7.93 18.11
N VAL A 211 -14.49 -7.18 17.16
CA VAL A 211 -13.45 -6.19 17.41
C VAL A 211 -14.08 -4.81 17.46
N CYS A 212 -14.06 -4.21 18.63
CA CYS A 212 -14.70 -2.93 18.92
C CYS A 212 -13.70 -1.79 18.79
N ARG A 213 -13.80 -1.03 17.72
CA ARG A 213 -13.07 0.21 17.56
C ARG A 213 -13.64 1.27 18.50
N THR A 214 -12.80 1.86 19.35
CA THR A 214 -13.24 2.83 20.36
C THR A 214 -12.09 3.72 20.81
N VAL A 215 -12.41 4.91 21.34
CA VAL A 215 -11.43 5.85 21.89
C VAL A 215 -11.17 5.66 23.39
N LYS A 216 -12.06 4.94 24.10
CA LYS A 216 -11.92 4.59 25.52
C LYS A 216 -12.10 3.07 25.69
N ALA A 217 -11.41 2.47 26.63
CA ALA A 217 -11.54 1.04 26.94
C ALA A 217 -12.98 0.67 27.34
N LEU A 218 -13.44 -0.46 26.83
CA LEU A 218 -14.73 -1.06 27.25
C LEU A 218 -14.58 -1.64 28.65
N SER A 219 -15.50 -1.31 29.54
CA SER A 219 -15.58 -1.98 30.84
C SER A 219 -16.01 -3.45 30.69
N PRO A 220 -15.71 -4.31 31.67
CA PRO A 220 -16.18 -5.71 31.66
C PRO A 220 -17.69 -5.82 31.52
N ASP A 221 -18.48 -4.89 32.11
CA ASP A 221 -19.93 -4.84 31.96
C ASP A 221 -20.38 -4.55 30.55
N MET A 222 -19.64 -3.66 29.84
CA MET A 222 -19.93 -3.37 28.44
C MET A 222 -19.59 -4.56 27.55
N LYS A 223 -18.47 -5.24 27.78
CA LYS A 223 -18.13 -6.48 27.06
C LYS A 223 -19.22 -7.56 27.27
N ARG A 224 -19.67 -7.78 28.50
CA ARG A 224 -20.79 -8.69 28.80
C ARG A 224 -22.08 -8.26 28.08
N LYS A 225 -22.40 -6.97 28.09
CA LYS A 225 -23.58 -6.43 27.40
C LYS A 225 -23.52 -6.68 25.90
N ILE A 226 -22.38 -6.37 25.24
CA ILE A 226 -22.19 -6.63 23.80
C ILE A 226 -22.31 -8.14 23.56
N GLY A 227 -21.60 -8.95 24.31
CA GLY A 227 -21.64 -10.40 24.19
C GLY A 227 -23.08 -10.97 24.26
N MET A 228 -23.87 -10.54 25.25
CA MET A 228 -25.26 -10.96 25.43
C MET A 228 -26.14 -10.58 24.23
N PHE A 229 -26.04 -9.36 23.70
CA PHE A 229 -26.86 -8.91 22.57
C PHE A 229 -26.42 -9.48 21.22
N CYS A 230 -25.15 -9.81 21.10
CA CYS A 230 -24.54 -10.26 19.85
C CYS A 230 -24.32 -11.79 19.80
N ASP A 231 -24.62 -12.49 20.90
CA ASP A 231 -24.45 -13.94 21.04
C ASP A 231 -22.97 -14.36 20.82
N VAL A 232 -22.08 -13.69 21.57
CA VAL A 232 -20.63 -13.92 21.55
C VAL A 232 -20.14 -13.92 23.01
N GLU A 233 -19.18 -14.78 23.34
CA GLU A 233 -18.57 -14.78 24.67
C GLU A 233 -17.94 -13.41 24.98
N PRO A 234 -18.07 -12.89 26.22
CA PRO A 234 -17.49 -11.59 26.59
C PRO A 234 -16.00 -11.48 26.34
N GLU A 235 -15.25 -12.57 26.43
CA GLU A 235 -13.82 -12.68 26.15
C GLU A 235 -13.51 -12.47 24.66
N ALA A 236 -14.44 -12.84 23.77
CA ALA A 236 -14.33 -12.63 22.33
C ALA A 236 -14.81 -11.23 21.87
N VAL A 237 -15.11 -10.34 22.82
CA VAL A 237 -15.34 -8.91 22.57
C VAL A 237 -14.04 -8.16 22.84
N ILE A 238 -13.33 -7.81 21.79
CA ILE A 238 -11.97 -7.29 21.80
C ILE A 238 -11.98 -5.75 21.72
N ASN A 239 -11.23 -5.07 22.59
CA ASN A 239 -10.97 -3.65 22.43
C ASN A 239 -9.97 -3.42 21.29
N ASN A 240 -10.24 -2.44 20.45
CA ASN A 240 -9.27 -1.90 19.51
C ASN A 240 -9.22 -0.39 19.69
N LEU A 241 -8.34 0.06 20.58
CA LEU A 241 -8.16 1.45 20.93
C LEU A 241 -7.45 2.23 19.81
N THR A 242 -7.61 3.54 19.84
CA THR A 242 -6.82 4.41 18.97
C THR A 242 -5.36 4.40 19.43
N ALA A 243 -4.49 3.86 18.59
CA ALA A 243 -3.05 3.75 18.81
C ALA A 243 -2.31 5.02 18.36
N LYS A 244 -1.11 5.26 18.89
CA LYS A 244 -0.21 6.35 18.45
C LYS A 244 0.42 6.04 17.09
N SER A 245 0.59 4.77 16.78
CA SER A 245 1.08 4.27 15.49
C SER A 245 0.28 3.03 15.10
N ILE A 246 0.04 2.83 13.80
CA ILE A 246 -0.61 1.59 13.32
C ILE A 246 0.18 0.34 13.71
N TYR A 247 1.49 0.45 13.86
CA TYR A 247 2.38 -0.65 14.25
C TYR A 247 2.28 -1.05 15.74
N GLU A 248 1.62 -0.23 16.57
CA GLU A 248 1.27 -0.57 17.96
C GLU A 248 0.05 -1.50 18.04
N VAL A 249 -0.82 -1.48 17.02
CA VAL A 249 -2.09 -2.23 17.03
C VAL A 249 -1.90 -3.74 17.23
N PRO A 250 -0.93 -4.45 16.64
CA PRO A 250 -0.71 -5.87 16.93
C PRO A 250 -0.47 -6.14 18.42
N LEU A 251 0.30 -5.28 19.11
CA LEU A 251 0.58 -5.44 20.54
C LEU A 251 -0.69 -5.25 21.38
N LEU A 252 -1.49 -4.23 21.06
CA LEU A 252 -2.76 -3.98 21.75
C LEU A 252 -3.75 -5.13 21.56
N LEU A 253 -3.83 -5.69 20.36
CA LEU A 253 -4.70 -6.83 20.08
C LEU A 253 -4.20 -8.14 20.72
N GLN A 254 -2.87 -8.29 20.87
CA GLN A 254 -2.27 -9.39 21.63
C GLN A 254 -2.60 -9.30 23.12
N GLU A 255 -2.51 -8.11 23.71
CA GLU A 255 -2.89 -7.87 25.12
C GLU A 255 -4.36 -8.19 25.38
N GLU A 256 -5.24 -7.96 24.41
CA GLU A 256 -6.66 -8.34 24.45
C GLU A 256 -6.89 -9.84 24.18
N GLY A 257 -5.86 -10.60 23.80
CA GLY A 257 -5.92 -12.05 23.56
C GLY A 257 -6.55 -12.46 22.24
N LEU A 258 -6.61 -11.57 21.24
CA LEU A 258 -7.27 -11.85 19.96
C LEU A 258 -6.71 -13.10 19.27
N ASP A 259 -5.41 -13.24 19.19
CA ASP A 259 -4.72 -14.35 18.55
C ASP A 259 -4.96 -15.68 19.27
N HIS A 260 -4.93 -15.67 20.61
CA HIS A 260 -5.28 -16.83 21.43
C HIS A 260 -6.72 -17.31 21.19
N ILE A 261 -7.69 -16.37 21.22
CA ILE A 261 -9.11 -16.67 21.00
C ILE A 261 -9.34 -17.22 19.59
N VAL A 262 -8.68 -16.64 18.58
CA VAL A 262 -8.76 -17.10 17.19
C VAL A 262 -8.26 -18.54 17.07
N LEU A 263 -7.10 -18.88 17.64
CA LEU A 263 -6.55 -20.23 17.58
C LEU A 263 -7.46 -21.23 18.32
N GLN A 264 -7.97 -20.86 19.48
CA GLN A 264 -8.92 -21.69 20.24
C GLN A 264 -10.17 -22.02 19.40
N LYS A 265 -10.78 -20.99 18.76
CA LYS A 265 -11.98 -21.18 17.92
C LYS A 265 -11.71 -22.01 16.66
N LEU A 266 -10.51 -21.91 16.09
CA LEU A 266 -10.07 -22.72 14.94
C LEU A 266 -9.59 -24.14 15.34
N GLY A 267 -9.50 -24.44 16.65
CA GLY A 267 -8.96 -25.70 17.13
C GLY A 267 -7.49 -25.93 16.74
N MET A 268 -6.70 -24.84 16.74
CA MET A 268 -5.27 -24.85 16.46
C MET A 268 -4.45 -24.79 17.75
N GLU A 269 -3.20 -25.22 17.68
CA GLU A 269 -2.29 -25.18 18.82
C GLU A 269 -1.98 -23.73 19.22
N ASP A 270 -2.05 -23.43 20.52
CA ASP A 270 -1.72 -22.11 21.08
C ASP A 270 -0.21 -22.03 21.34
N THR A 271 0.57 -21.86 20.29
CA THR A 271 2.03 -21.71 20.34
C THR A 271 2.42 -20.35 20.91
N LYS A 272 3.66 -20.22 21.43
CA LYS A 272 4.17 -18.94 21.94
C LYS A 272 4.22 -17.90 20.82
N CYS A 273 3.63 -16.73 21.07
CA CYS A 273 3.74 -15.57 20.18
C CYS A 273 4.97 -14.73 20.59
N ASP A 274 6.01 -14.73 19.76
CA ASP A 274 7.20 -13.93 20.00
C ASP A 274 7.10 -12.58 19.28
N MET A 275 6.88 -11.52 20.05
CA MET A 275 6.75 -10.15 19.54
C MET A 275 7.88 -9.22 20.03
N GLU A 276 9.00 -9.76 20.54
CA GLU A 276 10.08 -8.95 21.12
C GLU A 276 10.68 -7.96 20.12
N ASP A 277 11.01 -8.42 18.91
CA ASP A 277 11.54 -7.56 17.84
C ASP A 277 10.53 -6.49 17.40
N TRP A 278 9.26 -6.87 17.28
CA TRP A 278 8.18 -5.94 16.92
C TRP A 278 7.96 -4.90 18.00
N LYS A 279 7.96 -5.30 19.27
CA LYS A 279 7.86 -4.40 20.41
C LYS A 279 9.03 -3.43 20.47
N ALA A 280 10.26 -3.91 20.30
CA ALA A 280 11.45 -3.06 20.26
C ALA A 280 11.39 -2.02 19.12
N MET A 281 10.81 -2.40 17.97
CA MET A 281 10.55 -1.48 16.86
C MET A 281 9.51 -0.42 17.25
N VAL A 282 8.38 -0.83 17.82
CA VAL A 282 7.30 0.08 18.26
C VAL A 282 7.81 1.04 19.35
N ASP A 283 8.59 0.55 20.30
CA ASP A 283 9.19 1.39 21.35
C ASP A 283 10.08 2.49 20.75
N ARG A 284 10.87 2.19 19.71
CA ARG A 284 11.66 3.21 18.99
C ARG A 284 10.75 4.23 18.28
N ILE A 285 9.67 3.77 17.62
CA ILE A 285 8.71 4.66 16.96
C ILE A 285 8.10 5.65 17.94
N VAL A 286 7.64 5.16 19.09
CA VAL A 286 6.92 5.97 20.07
C VAL A 286 7.86 6.91 20.83
N SER A 287 9.10 6.48 21.12
CA SER A 287 10.10 7.26 21.87
C SER A 287 10.91 8.26 21.04
N SER A 288 10.79 8.24 19.70
CA SER A 288 11.48 9.20 18.83
C SER A 288 11.00 10.63 19.12
N GLU A 289 11.93 11.53 19.48
CA GLU A 289 11.63 12.94 19.76
C GLU A 289 12.16 13.88 18.69
N LYS A 290 13.28 13.51 18.02
CA LYS A 290 13.86 14.32 16.96
C LYS A 290 13.01 14.25 15.69
N GLU A 291 12.90 15.38 15.00
CA GLU A 291 12.15 15.48 13.74
C GLU A 291 13.10 15.77 12.56
N VAL A 292 12.76 15.23 11.39
CA VAL A 292 13.36 15.59 10.11
C VAL A 292 12.23 16.03 9.16
N ASN A 293 12.40 17.18 8.51
CA ASN A 293 11.38 17.82 7.69
C ASN A 293 11.58 17.43 6.23
N ILE A 294 10.64 16.69 5.65
CA ILE A 294 10.69 16.25 4.25
C ILE A 294 9.55 16.89 3.47
N ALA A 295 9.87 17.61 2.40
CA ALA A 295 8.86 18.08 1.46
C ALA A 295 8.48 16.96 0.49
N LEU A 296 7.18 16.63 0.42
CA LEU A 296 6.59 15.79 -0.59
C LEU A 296 5.91 16.69 -1.62
N VAL A 297 6.51 16.78 -2.82
CA VAL A 297 6.03 17.68 -3.88
C VAL A 297 5.28 16.87 -4.92
N GLY A 298 3.97 16.87 -4.83
CA GLY A 298 3.08 16.07 -5.65
C GLY A 298 1.83 16.83 -6.08
N LYS A 299 0.98 16.19 -6.87
CA LYS A 299 -0.30 16.78 -7.31
C LYS A 299 -1.53 16.24 -6.59
N TYR A 300 -1.41 15.14 -5.85
CA TYR A 300 -2.53 14.53 -5.11
C TYR A 300 -2.41 14.77 -3.60
N VAL A 301 -1.86 15.92 -3.20
CA VAL A 301 -1.50 16.22 -1.81
C VAL A 301 -2.70 16.51 -0.89
N GLU A 302 -3.87 16.75 -1.44
CA GLU A 302 -5.10 16.94 -0.67
C GLU A 302 -5.64 15.62 -0.09
N LEU A 303 -5.35 14.48 -0.73
CA LEU A 303 -5.67 13.16 -0.22
C LEU A 303 -4.36 12.43 0.11
N HIS A 304 -4.02 12.38 1.38
CA HIS A 304 -2.77 11.79 1.85
C HIS A 304 -2.62 10.31 1.47
N ASP A 305 -3.72 9.57 1.41
CA ASP A 305 -3.74 8.16 1.00
C ASP A 305 -3.25 7.93 -0.45
N ALA A 306 -3.22 8.98 -1.29
CA ALA A 306 -2.66 8.90 -2.64
C ALA A 306 -1.14 8.64 -2.65
N TYR A 307 -0.45 8.93 -1.56
CA TYR A 307 1.00 8.72 -1.39
C TYR A 307 1.33 7.92 -0.13
N LEU A 308 0.40 7.06 0.31
CA LEU A 308 0.50 6.31 1.56
C LEU A 308 1.82 5.54 1.66
N SER A 309 2.18 4.75 0.64
CA SER A 309 3.43 3.96 0.66
C SER A 309 4.69 4.82 0.67
N VAL A 310 4.66 6.02 0.06
CA VAL A 310 5.78 6.97 0.12
C VAL A 310 5.95 7.48 1.55
N VAL A 311 4.86 7.91 2.19
CA VAL A 311 4.87 8.41 3.58
C VAL A 311 5.30 7.32 4.56
N GLU A 312 4.77 6.11 4.41
CA GLU A 312 5.19 4.96 5.21
C GLU A 312 6.68 4.66 5.02
N SER A 313 7.20 4.72 3.79
CA SER A 313 8.63 4.47 3.51
C SER A 313 9.54 5.52 4.13
N LEU A 314 9.14 6.79 4.09
CA LEU A 314 9.83 7.89 4.78
C LEU A 314 9.83 7.65 6.29
N SER A 315 8.68 7.27 6.84
CA SER A 315 8.53 6.98 8.27
C SER A 315 9.38 5.78 8.70
N HIS A 316 9.37 4.69 7.93
CA HIS A 316 10.21 3.51 8.19
C HIS A 316 11.70 3.88 8.25
N ALA A 317 12.15 4.71 7.29
CA ALA A 317 13.54 5.20 7.27
C ALA A 317 13.84 6.10 8.47
N GLY A 318 12.90 6.98 8.82
CA GLY A 318 13.02 7.83 10.01
C GLY A 318 13.18 7.01 11.31
N TYR A 319 12.35 6.00 11.48
CA TYR A 319 12.39 5.11 12.65
C TYR A 319 13.71 4.35 12.78
N ALA A 320 14.32 3.96 11.65
CA ALA A 320 15.62 3.30 11.65
C ALA A 320 16.74 4.20 12.24
N PHE A 321 16.59 5.52 12.15
CA PHE A 321 17.52 6.52 12.69
C PHE A 321 17.00 7.19 13.97
N GLY A 322 15.90 6.72 14.57
CA GLY A 322 15.30 7.30 15.77
C GLY A 322 14.77 8.71 15.59
N ASN A 323 14.29 9.03 14.37
CA ASN A 323 13.69 10.31 14.05
C ASN A 323 12.25 10.13 13.58
N LYS A 324 11.37 11.09 13.90
CA LYS A 324 10.06 11.25 13.26
C LYS A 324 10.24 12.01 11.97
N VAL A 325 9.60 11.54 10.90
CA VAL A 325 9.55 12.29 9.66
C VAL A 325 8.31 13.16 9.66
N LYS A 326 8.51 14.48 9.56
CA LYS A 326 7.43 15.43 9.34
C LYS A 326 7.32 15.72 7.85
N VAL A 327 6.22 15.24 7.25
CA VAL A 327 5.95 15.46 5.83
C VAL A 327 5.28 16.81 5.61
N HIS A 328 5.91 17.65 4.80
CA HIS A 328 5.36 18.92 4.32
C HIS A 328 4.78 18.69 2.93
N TRP A 329 3.46 18.75 2.84
CA TRP A 329 2.71 18.49 1.61
C TRP A 329 2.71 19.74 0.73
N ILE A 330 3.30 19.66 -0.45
CA ILE A 330 3.43 20.78 -1.37
C ILE A 330 2.76 20.43 -2.70
N ASN A 331 1.76 21.23 -3.10
CA ASN A 331 1.05 21.04 -4.35
C ASN A 331 1.91 21.56 -5.52
N SER A 332 2.30 20.65 -6.41
CA SER A 332 3.10 21.01 -7.57
C SER A 332 2.36 21.86 -8.61
N GLU A 333 1.03 21.78 -8.68
CA GLU A 333 0.21 22.63 -9.56
C GLU A 333 0.24 24.08 -9.07
N VAL A 334 0.17 24.31 -7.76
CA VAL A 334 0.31 25.66 -7.16
C VAL A 334 1.69 26.26 -7.44
N LEU A 335 2.76 25.46 -7.35
CA LEU A 335 4.11 25.93 -7.70
C LEU A 335 4.21 26.34 -9.16
N GLU A 336 3.56 25.61 -10.07
CA GLU A 336 3.54 25.89 -11.50
C GLU A 336 2.76 27.17 -11.84
N GLU A 337 1.57 27.36 -11.21
CA GLU A 337 0.64 28.45 -11.51
C GLU A 337 1.04 29.77 -10.84
N GLU A 338 1.34 29.73 -9.53
CA GLU A 338 1.60 30.93 -8.72
C GLU A 338 3.07 31.36 -8.74
N LYS A 339 4.00 30.44 -9.05
CA LYS A 339 5.46 30.67 -9.10
C LYS A 339 6.00 31.38 -7.85
N PRO A 340 5.72 30.87 -6.65
CA PRO A 340 6.19 31.48 -5.41
C PRO A 340 7.72 31.45 -5.29
N ASP A 341 8.29 32.26 -4.39
CA ASP A 341 9.72 32.16 -4.09
C ASP A 341 10.03 30.80 -3.42
N LEU A 342 10.70 29.92 -4.13
CA LEU A 342 11.04 28.58 -3.65
C LEU A 342 11.93 28.59 -2.38
N ARG A 343 12.64 29.70 -2.11
CA ARG A 343 13.41 29.84 -0.86
C ARG A 343 12.49 29.93 0.35
N GLU A 344 11.33 30.56 0.20
CA GLU A 344 10.32 30.63 1.26
C GLU A 344 9.57 29.30 1.39
N VAL A 345 9.19 28.68 0.27
CA VAL A 345 8.47 27.39 0.23
C VAL A 345 9.29 26.28 0.91
N PHE A 346 10.59 26.22 0.66
CA PHE A 346 11.46 25.18 1.21
C PHE A 346 12.26 25.60 2.46
N LEU A 347 11.86 26.69 3.09
CA LEU A 347 12.49 27.14 4.34
C LEU A 347 12.31 26.09 5.44
N GLY A 348 13.41 25.62 6.02
CA GLY A 348 13.40 24.61 7.09
C GLY A 348 13.20 23.16 6.59
N ILE A 349 13.17 22.93 5.29
CA ILE A 349 13.10 21.58 4.70
C ILE A 349 14.51 20.97 4.67
N ASP A 350 14.60 19.71 5.09
CA ASP A 350 15.86 18.96 5.19
C ASP A 350 16.07 18.01 4.00
N GLY A 351 15.00 17.59 3.34
CA GLY A 351 15.04 16.77 2.12
C GLY A 351 13.76 16.88 1.31
N ILE A 352 13.83 16.53 0.02
CA ILE A 352 12.71 16.65 -0.91
C ILE A 352 12.47 15.29 -1.59
N VAL A 353 11.21 14.87 -1.64
CA VAL A 353 10.76 13.74 -2.45
C VAL A 353 9.75 14.20 -3.51
N VAL A 354 9.96 13.79 -4.75
CA VAL A 354 9.02 14.00 -5.86
C VAL A 354 8.49 12.63 -6.27
N PRO A 355 7.23 12.31 -5.91
CA PRO A 355 6.64 11.00 -6.16
C PRO A 355 6.17 10.83 -7.59
N GLY A 356 5.75 9.61 -7.92
CA GLY A 356 5.09 9.23 -9.16
C GLY A 356 3.78 9.98 -9.42
N GLY A 357 3.24 9.79 -10.61
CA GLY A 357 1.97 10.38 -11.05
C GLY A 357 1.80 10.25 -12.56
N PHE A 358 0.64 10.59 -13.09
CA PHE A 358 0.33 10.55 -14.52
C PHE A 358 -0.16 11.90 -15.03
N GLY A 359 0.10 12.16 -16.32
CA GLY A 359 -0.34 13.38 -17.02
C GLY A 359 0.45 14.64 -16.66
N TYR A 360 0.20 15.70 -17.40
CA TYR A 360 1.03 16.90 -17.48
C TYR A 360 0.88 17.93 -16.34
N ARG A 361 -0.21 17.88 -15.57
CA ARG A 361 -0.51 18.89 -14.50
C ARG A 361 0.58 18.89 -13.42
N GLY A 362 1.07 20.06 -13.05
CA GLY A 362 2.06 20.27 -12.01
C GLY A 362 3.46 19.76 -12.35
N VAL A 363 3.74 19.44 -13.62
CA VAL A 363 5.06 18.93 -14.05
C VAL A 363 6.12 20.01 -13.98
N GLU A 364 5.82 21.24 -14.40
CA GLU A 364 6.78 22.35 -14.35
C GLU A 364 7.11 22.73 -12.90
N GLY A 365 6.12 22.70 -12.00
CA GLY A 365 6.37 22.90 -10.56
C GLY A 365 7.29 21.83 -9.95
N LYS A 366 7.19 20.58 -10.42
CA LYS A 366 8.15 19.51 -10.04
C LYS A 366 9.54 19.78 -10.60
N ILE A 367 9.64 20.17 -11.86
CA ILE A 367 10.93 20.48 -12.51
C ILE A 367 11.63 21.64 -11.81
N ASP A 368 10.91 22.72 -11.47
CA ASP A 368 11.46 23.86 -10.72
C ASP A 368 11.92 23.46 -9.32
N THR A 369 11.15 22.59 -8.64
CA THR A 369 11.53 22.00 -7.34
C THR A 369 12.84 21.21 -7.45
N ILE A 370 12.97 20.36 -8.47
CA ILE A 370 14.15 19.53 -8.69
C ILE A 370 15.38 20.40 -9.00
N LYS A 371 15.20 21.45 -9.82
CA LYS A 371 16.24 22.47 -10.06
C LYS A 371 16.68 23.12 -8.76
N TYR A 372 15.73 23.51 -7.91
CA TYR A 372 16.01 24.11 -6.61
C TYR A 372 16.82 23.16 -5.72
N ALA A 373 16.39 21.88 -5.61
CA ALA A 373 17.09 20.86 -4.84
C ALA A 373 18.52 20.65 -5.35
N ARG A 374 18.70 20.50 -6.68
CA ARG A 374 20.02 20.29 -7.30
C ARG A 374 20.98 21.45 -7.06
N VAL A 375 20.52 22.69 -7.27
CA VAL A 375 21.37 23.90 -7.17
C VAL A 375 21.73 24.20 -5.71
N ASN A 376 20.78 24.03 -4.79
CA ASN A 376 20.96 24.34 -3.37
C ASN A 376 21.46 23.14 -2.54
N LYS A 377 21.78 22.01 -3.19
CA LYS A 377 22.31 20.80 -2.53
C LYS A 377 21.41 20.22 -1.46
N ILE A 378 20.07 20.35 -1.61
CA ILE A 378 19.11 19.75 -0.70
C ILE A 378 18.93 18.26 -1.09
N PRO A 379 19.06 17.31 -0.16
CA PRO A 379 18.83 15.90 -0.42
C PRO A 379 17.52 15.64 -1.18
N PHE A 380 17.60 14.90 -2.27
CA PHE A 380 16.51 14.70 -3.23
C PHE A 380 16.32 13.23 -3.59
N LEU A 381 15.07 12.78 -3.63
CA LEU A 381 14.66 11.48 -4.17
C LEU A 381 13.51 11.65 -5.16
N GLY A 382 13.73 11.20 -6.41
CA GLY A 382 12.71 11.17 -7.46
C GLY A 382 12.18 9.75 -7.70
N LEU A 383 10.85 9.57 -7.72
CA LEU A 383 10.21 8.27 -7.92
C LEU A 383 9.39 8.29 -9.20
N CYS A 384 9.60 7.34 -10.11
CA CYS A 384 8.86 7.16 -11.36
C CYS A 384 8.80 8.50 -12.16
N LEU A 385 7.66 9.20 -12.19
CA LEU A 385 7.55 10.53 -12.79
C LEU A 385 8.55 11.52 -12.20
N GLY A 386 8.89 11.40 -10.91
CA GLY A 386 9.91 12.23 -10.27
C GLY A 386 11.29 12.05 -10.90
N MET A 387 11.68 10.83 -11.30
CA MET A 387 12.89 10.60 -12.06
C MET A 387 12.79 11.19 -13.47
N GLN A 388 11.66 11.02 -14.15
CA GLN A 388 11.46 11.58 -15.50
C GLN A 388 11.57 13.11 -15.47
N CYS A 389 10.96 13.78 -14.47
CA CYS A 389 11.11 15.22 -14.27
C CYS A 389 12.57 15.62 -13.98
N ALA A 390 13.35 14.80 -13.26
CA ALA A 390 14.77 15.06 -13.00
C ALA A 390 15.61 14.98 -14.28
N VAL A 391 15.32 14.03 -15.16
CA VAL A 391 15.97 13.93 -16.48
C VAL A 391 15.63 15.15 -17.35
N ILE A 392 14.37 15.58 -17.37
CA ILE A 392 13.92 16.77 -18.11
C ILE A 392 14.61 18.02 -17.57
N GLU A 393 14.66 18.19 -16.24
CA GLU A 393 15.35 19.30 -15.59
C GLU A 393 16.82 19.36 -15.99
N PHE A 394 17.51 18.23 -15.90
CA PHE A 394 18.92 18.12 -16.22
C PHE A 394 19.19 18.41 -17.70
N ALA A 395 18.38 17.88 -18.59
CA ALA A 395 18.47 18.15 -20.03
C ALA A 395 18.32 19.63 -20.34
N ARG A 396 17.33 20.32 -19.77
CA ARG A 396 17.06 21.73 -19.99
C ARG A 396 18.13 22.63 -19.40
N ASN A 397 18.51 22.43 -18.16
CA ASN A 397 19.31 23.39 -17.40
C ASN A 397 20.82 23.07 -17.33
N VAL A 398 21.22 21.83 -17.63
CA VAL A 398 22.63 21.41 -17.62
C VAL A 398 23.11 21.10 -19.04
N CYS A 399 22.33 20.36 -19.83
CA CYS A 399 22.71 20.03 -21.22
C CYS A 399 22.38 21.15 -22.23
N GLY A 400 21.60 22.18 -21.86
CA GLY A 400 21.16 23.26 -22.74
C GLY A 400 20.13 22.85 -23.80
N MET A 401 19.47 21.73 -23.62
CA MET A 401 18.38 21.23 -24.49
C MET A 401 17.09 22.01 -24.23
N THR A 402 17.02 23.26 -24.67
CA THR A 402 15.85 24.11 -24.47
C THR A 402 14.59 23.42 -25.01
N GLY A 403 13.54 23.28 -24.18
CA GLY A 403 12.28 22.62 -24.55
C GLY A 403 12.32 21.10 -24.44
N ALA A 404 13.37 20.48 -23.89
CA ALA A 404 13.38 19.05 -23.59
C ALA A 404 12.15 18.67 -22.72
N ASN A 405 11.48 17.58 -23.08
CA ASN A 405 10.25 17.17 -22.40
C ASN A 405 10.02 15.65 -22.57
N SER A 406 8.94 15.18 -21.96
CA SER A 406 8.34 13.88 -22.26
C SER A 406 7.38 13.98 -23.44
N SER A 407 7.40 12.99 -24.34
CA SER A 407 6.40 12.85 -25.40
C SER A 407 4.99 12.58 -24.87
N GLU A 408 4.86 12.18 -23.59
CA GLU A 408 3.55 12.11 -22.88
C GLU A 408 2.89 13.49 -22.77
N PHE A 409 3.69 14.53 -22.51
CA PHE A 409 3.18 15.88 -22.22
C PHE A 409 3.17 16.75 -23.47
N ILE A 410 4.23 16.65 -24.28
CA ILE A 410 4.39 17.37 -25.55
C ILE A 410 4.82 16.37 -26.62
N PRO A 411 3.87 15.79 -27.39
CA PRO A 411 4.18 14.74 -28.38
C PRO A 411 5.23 15.15 -29.42
N ASP A 412 5.24 16.43 -29.84
CA ASP A 412 6.13 16.96 -30.87
C ASP A 412 7.32 17.71 -30.27
N THR A 413 7.76 17.40 -29.05
CA THR A 413 8.92 18.04 -28.43
C THR A 413 10.20 17.79 -29.27
N GLN A 414 11.02 18.84 -29.43
CA GLN A 414 12.29 18.73 -30.16
C GLN A 414 13.27 17.74 -29.49
N TYR A 415 13.22 17.63 -28.17
CA TYR A 415 14.09 16.76 -27.38
C TYR A 415 13.25 15.86 -26.49
N PRO A 416 12.71 14.74 -27.03
CA PRO A 416 11.95 13.77 -26.23
C PRO A 416 12.90 12.95 -25.36
N VAL A 417 13.38 13.55 -24.26
CA VAL A 417 14.30 12.88 -23.32
C VAL A 417 13.61 11.78 -22.53
N ILE A 418 12.28 11.85 -22.45
CA ILE A 418 11.39 10.78 -21.97
C ILE A 418 10.44 10.46 -23.10
N ASP A 419 10.35 9.18 -23.47
CA ASP A 419 9.58 8.73 -24.63
C ASP A 419 8.85 7.42 -24.34
N LEU A 420 7.88 7.10 -25.19
CA LEU A 420 7.08 5.89 -25.08
C LEU A 420 7.97 4.66 -25.31
N MET A 421 7.75 3.62 -24.52
CA MET A 421 8.38 2.33 -24.75
C MET A 421 7.90 1.73 -26.07
N PRO A 422 8.77 1.10 -26.90
CA PRO A 422 8.38 0.54 -28.20
C PRO A 422 7.24 -0.49 -28.13
N ASP A 423 7.16 -1.24 -27.04
CA ASP A 423 6.09 -2.22 -26.81
C ASP A 423 4.78 -1.59 -26.26
N GLN A 424 4.73 -0.28 -26.11
CA GLN A 424 3.56 0.49 -25.68
C GLN A 424 2.91 1.30 -26.82
N GLU A 425 3.49 1.34 -28.01
CA GLU A 425 3.05 2.19 -29.13
C GLU A 425 1.65 1.83 -29.65
N ASP A 426 1.29 0.54 -29.66
CA ASP A 426 0.00 0.05 -30.20
C ASP A 426 -1.06 -0.23 -29.11
N VAL A 427 -0.84 0.18 -27.87
CA VAL A 427 -1.74 -0.12 -26.75
C VAL A 427 -2.95 0.82 -26.74
N THR A 428 -4.14 0.26 -27.03
CA THR A 428 -5.44 0.97 -26.99
C THR A 428 -6.15 0.83 -25.64
N GLU A 429 -6.08 -0.34 -25.00
CA GLU A 429 -6.62 -0.57 -23.67
C GLU A 429 -5.57 -0.14 -22.63
N LYS A 430 -5.95 0.77 -21.70
CA LYS A 430 -4.99 1.37 -20.76
C LYS A 430 -4.88 0.63 -19.43
N GLY A 431 -5.88 -0.15 -19.03
CA GLY A 431 -5.83 -0.90 -17.78
C GLY A 431 -4.93 -2.13 -17.86
N GLY A 432 -4.02 -2.31 -16.92
CA GLY A 432 -3.18 -3.50 -16.79
C GLY A 432 -2.16 -3.74 -17.93
N THR A 433 -1.85 -2.71 -18.73
CA THR A 433 -0.99 -2.84 -19.93
C THR A 433 0.33 -2.06 -19.84
N MET A 434 0.61 -1.40 -18.72
CA MET A 434 1.90 -0.77 -18.45
C MET A 434 2.99 -1.80 -18.17
N ARG A 435 4.24 -1.35 -18.03
CA ARG A 435 5.29 -2.13 -17.37
C ARG A 435 4.93 -2.22 -15.88
N LEU A 436 4.41 -3.38 -15.48
CA LEU A 436 3.82 -3.63 -14.17
C LEU A 436 4.52 -4.79 -13.44
N GLY A 437 4.76 -4.61 -12.14
CA GLY A 437 5.33 -5.62 -11.28
C GLY A 437 6.84 -5.55 -11.16
N ILE A 438 7.45 -6.65 -10.75
CA ILE A 438 8.86 -6.71 -10.39
C ILE A 438 9.76 -6.89 -11.62
N TYR A 439 10.81 -6.06 -11.72
CA TYR A 439 11.82 -6.15 -12.77
C TYR A 439 13.23 -6.03 -12.18
N PRO A 440 14.22 -6.69 -12.81
CA PRO A 440 15.61 -6.58 -12.40
C PRO A 440 16.23 -5.24 -12.83
N CYS A 441 16.98 -4.65 -11.92
CA CYS A 441 17.84 -3.49 -12.17
C CYS A 441 19.30 -3.88 -11.90
N LYS A 442 20.19 -3.73 -12.88
CA LYS A 442 21.62 -3.93 -12.74
C LYS A 442 22.28 -2.62 -12.31
N LEU A 443 22.85 -2.60 -11.11
CA LEU A 443 23.47 -1.44 -10.50
C LEU A 443 24.95 -1.33 -10.89
N LYS A 444 25.35 -0.11 -11.27
CA LYS A 444 26.71 0.23 -11.67
C LYS A 444 27.68 0.11 -10.49
N GLU A 445 28.83 -0.48 -10.70
CA GLU A 445 29.90 -0.55 -9.70
C GLU A 445 30.39 0.84 -9.31
N GLY A 446 30.56 1.07 -8.00
CA GLY A 446 31.00 2.36 -7.47
C GLY A 446 29.93 3.46 -7.44
N SER A 447 28.68 3.15 -7.80
CA SER A 447 27.56 4.07 -7.67
C SER A 447 27.04 4.14 -6.23
N LYS A 448 26.46 5.28 -5.86
CA LYS A 448 25.79 5.48 -4.58
C LYS A 448 24.60 4.52 -4.42
N ALA A 449 23.81 4.34 -5.48
CA ALA A 449 22.73 3.38 -5.50
C ALA A 449 23.21 1.98 -5.10
N ARG A 450 24.31 1.47 -5.71
CA ARG A 450 24.83 0.14 -5.36
C ARG A 450 25.33 0.05 -3.91
N GLU A 451 25.95 1.10 -3.40
CA GLU A 451 26.35 1.19 -1.97
C GLU A 451 25.13 1.05 -1.05
N LEU A 452 24.05 1.81 -1.33
CA LEU A 452 22.81 1.77 -0.55
C LEU A 452 22.16 0.38 -0.51
N TYR A 453 22.21 -0.36 -1.62
CA TYR A 453 21.73 -1.75 -1.71
C TYR A 453 22.76 -2.78 -1.19
N GLY A 454 23.73 -2.35 -0.39
CA GLY A 454 24.71 -3.25 0.24
C GLY A 454 25.66 -3.94 -0.74
N GLY A 455 25.96 -3.30 -1.87
CA GLY A 455 26.89 -3.81 -2.90
C GLY A 455 26.28 -4.80 -3.89
N GLN A 456 24.99 -5.09 -3.82
CA GLN A 456 24.30 -6.00 -4.74
C GLN A 456 24.45 -5.50 -6.19
N GLU A 457 24.73 -6.42 -7.13
CA GLU A 457 24.83 -6.10 -8.56
C GLU A 457 23.46 -5.99 -9.21
N ILE A 458 22.55 -6.88 -8.86
CA ILE A 458 21.18 -6.91 -9.39
C ILE A 458 20.21 -6.82 -8.24
N VAL A 459 19.29 -5.88 -8.36
CA VAL A 459 18.17 -5.68 -7.44
C VAL A 459 16.86 -5.79 -8.21
N TYR A 460 15.78 -6.00 -7.48
CA TYR A 460 14.46 -6.21 -8.08
C TYR A 460 13.49 -5.20 -7.52
N GLU A 461 12.90 -4.36 -8.38
CA GLU A 461 11.97 -3.30 -8.00
C GLU A 461 10.66 -3.38 -8.75
N ARG A 462 9.58 -2.84 -8.16
CA ARG A 462 8.24 -2.81 -8.76
C ARG A 462 8.10 -1.58 -9.64
N HIS A 463 7.47 -1.75 -10.80
CA HIS A 463 7.25 -0.73 -11.82
C HIS A 463 5.77 -0.52 -12.10
N ARG A 464 5.42 0.71 -12.54
CA ARG A 464 4.08 1.11 -12.98
C ARG A 464 4.19 2.33 -13.91
N HIS A 465 4.63 2.13 -15.16
CA HIS A 465 4.82 3.23 -16.11
C HIS A 465 4.82 2.76 -17.57
N ARG A 466 4.68 3.71 -18.53
CA ARG A 466 4.74 3.49 -19.98
C ARG A 466 5.91 4.16 -20.65
N TYR A 467 6.40 5.25 -20.07
CA TYR A 467 7.43 6.12 -20.64
C TYR A 467 8.76 5.86 -19.95
N GLU A 468 9.85 6.01 -20.73
CA GLU A 468 11.22 5.70 -20.33
C GLU A 468 12.18 6.80 -20.78
N VAL A 469 13.39 6.81 -20.23
CA VAL A 469 14.47 7.68 -20.71
C VAL A 469 14.86 7.28 -22.13
N SER A 470 14.88 8.25 -23.05
CA SER A 470 15.22 8.04 -24.46
C SER A 470 16.69 7.66 -24.63
N ASN A 471 16.94 6.48 -25.20
CA ASN A 471 18.30 6.03 -25.51
C ASN A 471 19.00 6.89 -26.56
N ALA A 472 18.25 7.59 -27.43
CA ALA A 472 18.82 8.46 -28.43
C ALA A 472 19.52 9.69 -27.84
N LEU A 473 19.01 10.20 -26.71
CA LEU A 473 19.54 11.39 -26.02
C LEU A 473 20.36 11.05 -24.76
N ARG A 474 20.42 9.79 -24.39
CA ARG A 474 21.19 9.31 -23.24
C ARG A 474 22.69 9.68 -23.28
N PRO A 475 23.42 9.56 -24.40
CA PRO A 475 24.85 9.90 -24.45
C PRO A 475 25.14 11.37 -24.10
N GLU A 476 24.25 12.28 -24.47
CA GLU A 476 24.39 13.71 -24.18
C GLU A 476 24.18 13.99 -22.69
N LEU A 477 23.22 13.30 -22.06
CA LEU A 477 22.98 13.41 -20.62
C LEU A 477 24.20 12.91 -19.83
N GLU A 478 24.72 11.72 -20.18
CA GLU A 478 25.92 11.15 -19.54
C GLU A 478 27.17 12.04 -19.73
N LYS A 479 27.37 12.60 -20.93
CA LYS A 479 28.45 13.53 -21.21
C LYS A 479 28.39 14.80 -20.36
N ALA A 480 27.20 15.27 -20.06
CA ALA A 480 26.98 16.45 -19.21
C ALA A 480 27.12 16.13 -17.69
N GLY A 481 27.31 14.87 -17.32
CA GLY A 481 27.58 14.45 -15.94
C GLY A 481 26.42 13.77 -15.21
N LEU A 482 25.31 13.46 -15.89
CA LEU A 482 24.28 12.58 -15.31
C LEU A 482 24.84 11.16 -15.22
N ILE A 483 24.79 10.57 -14.03
CA ILE A 483 25.23 9.19 -13.86
C ILE A 483 24.01 8.27 -13.97
N ILE A 484 24.02 7.39 -14.95
CA ILE A 484 23.10 6.27 -15.02
C ILE A 484 23.68 5.17 -14.15
N CYS A 485 23.14 5.04 -12.94
CA CYS A 485 23.65 4.13 -11.92
C CYS A 485 22.91 2.79 -11.91
N GLY A 486 21.76 2.67 -12.60
CA GLY A 486 21.04 1.41 -12.78
C GLY A 486 20.40 1.30 -14.15
N THR A 487 20.43 0.10 -14.72
CA THR A 487 19.81 -0.23 -16.00
C THR A 487 19.11 -1.59 -15.95
N SER A 488 18.21 -1.86 -16.91
CA SER A 488 17.82 -3.24 -17.20
C SER A 488 19.06 -4.11 -17.48
N PRO A 489 19.05 -5.42 -17.26
CA PRO A 489 20.22 -6.29 -17.44
C PRO A 489 20.84 -6.25 -18.85
N ASP A 490 20.03 -5.95 -19.88
CA ASP A 490 20.45 -5.76 -21.26
C ASP A 490 20.98 -4.34 -21.54
N GLY A 491 20.93 -3.45 -20.55
CA GLY A 491 21.42 -2.07 -20.62
C GLY A 491 20.52 -1.10 -21.38
N ARG A 492 19.36 -1.52 -21.89
CA ARG A 492 18.47 -0.69 -22.71
C ARG A 492 17.67 0.32 -21.91
N LEU A 493 17.12 -0.07 -20.77
CA LEU A 493 16.26 0.79 -19.97
C LEU A 493 17.04 1.43 -18.84
N VAL A 494 16.81 2.72 -18.61
CA VAL A 494 17.41 3.46 -17.48
C VAL A 494 16.51 3.32 -16.28
N GLU A 495 17.02 2.70 -15.22
CA GLU A 495 16.25 2.38 -14.00
C GLU A 495 16.53 3.37 -12.87
N THR A 496 17.80 3.83 -12.73
CA THR A 496 18.20 4.78 -11.70
C THR A 496 19.25 5.76 -12.20
N ILE A 497 19.19 7.00 -11.69
CA ILE A 497 20.14 8.07 -11.97
C ILE A 497 20.62 8.71 -10.67
N GLU A 498 21.86 9.22 -10.67
CA GLU A 498 22.47 9.95 -9.57
C GLU A 498 23.35 11.10 -10.03
N LEU A 499 23.64 12.05 -9.14
CA LEU A 499 24.62 13.13 -9.35
C LEU A 499 25.78 12.99 -8.35
N LYS A 500 27.02 12.90 -8.86
CA LYS A 500 28.22 12.67 -8.06
C LYS A 500 28.49 13.77 -7.02
N ASP A 501 28.36 15.04 -7.44
CA ASP A 501 28.71 16.19 -6.63
C ASP A 501 27.52 16.74 -5.82
N HIS A 502 26.61 15.85 -5.41
CA HIS A 502 25.44 16.19 -4.60
C HIS A 502 25.42 15.33 -3.33
N PRO A 503 25.04 15.88 -2.16
CA PRO A 503 24.96 15.09 -0.92
C PRO A 503 24.09 13.82 -1.05
N TYR A 504 22.94 13.97 -1.69
CA TYR A 504 22.04 12.90 -2.08
C TYR A 504 21.13 13.38 -3.21
N PHE A 505 21.35 12.90 -4.40
CA PHE A 505 20.46 13.13 -5.55
C PHE A 505 20.29 11.81 -6.28
N GLU A 506 19.25 11.12 -5.93
CA GLU A 506 18.91 9.80 -6.46
C GLU A 506 17.52 9.86 -7.08
N ALA A 507 17.35 9.21 -8.21
CA ALA A 507 16.03 9.02 -8.76
C ALA A 507 15.90 7.67 -9.45
N THR A 508 14.72 7.06 -9.34
CA THR A 508 14.43 5.74 -9.89
C THR A 508 13.13 5.72 -10.68
N GLN A 509 13.13 4.96 -11.78
CA GLN A 509 11.91 4.70 -12.57
C GLN A 509 10.93 3.77 -11.85
N ALA A 510 11.44 3.00 -10.91
CA ALA A 510 10.67 2.09 -10.08
C ALA A 510 9.86 2.80 -8.97
N HIS A 511 9.07 2.00 -8.28
CA HIS A 511 8.31 2.35 -7.09
C HIS A 511 8.83 1.61 -5.85
N PRO A 512 9.99 2.03 -5.29
CA PRO A 512 10.61 1.38 -4.13
C PRO A 512 9.75 1.46 -2.87
N GLU A 513 8.82 2.42 -2.80
CA GLU A 513 7.88 2.59 -1.70
C GLU A 513 7.02 1.36 -1.46
N PHE A 514 6.72 0.57 -2.49
CA PHE A 514 5.92 -0.66 -2.34
C PHE A 514 6.67 -1.79 -1.64
N LYS A 515 8.00 -1.71 -1.54
CA LYS A 515 8.84 -2.76 -0.93
C LYS A 515 9.39 -2.39 0.44
N SER A 516 9.15 -1.18 0.92
CA SER A 516 9.58 -0.76 2.25
C SER A 516 8.77 -1.46 3.35
N ARG A 517 9.44 -1.83 4.44
CA ARG A 517 8.86 -2.48 5.62
C ARG A 517 9.30 -1.74 6.89
N PRO A 518 8.50 -1.73 7.96
CA PRO A 518 8.87 -1.01 9.19
C PRO A 518 10.13 -1.58 9.86
N ASN A 519 10.35 -2.89 9.73
CA ASN A 519 11.54 -3.58 10.23
C ASN A 519 12.71 -3.60 9.22
N ARG A 520 12.47 -3.25 7.96
CA ARG A 520 13.44 -3.26 6.85
C ARG A 520 13.15 -2.12 5.87
N PRO A 521 13.47 -0.87 6.25
CA PRO A 521 13.25 0.30 5.38
C PRO A 521 13.97 0.16 4.05
N HIS A 522 13.32 0.63 2.98
CA HIS A 522 13.91 0.55 1.64
C HIS A 522 15.20 1.39 1.54
N PRO A 523 16.28 0.88 0.90
CA PRO A 523 17.59 1.52 0.87
C PRO A 523 17.58 2.97 0.37
N LEU A 524 16.83 3.28 -0.71
CA LEU A 524 16.77 4.64 -1.26
C LEU A 524 16.11 5.65 -0.30
N PHE A 525 15.05 5.26 0.40
CA PHE A 525 14.43 6.11 1.42
C PHE A 525 15.35 6.28 2.63
N ARG A 526 16.05 5.23 3.01
CA ARG A 526 17.02 5.25 4.08
C ARG A 526 18.17 6.23 3.77
N GLY A 527 18.69 6.20 2.53
CA GLY A 527 19.72 7.13 2.06
C GLY A 527 19.24 8.59 2.07
N LEU A 528 18.00 8.85 1.62
CA LEU A 528 17.41 10.18 1.67
C LEU A 528 17.34 10.71 3.12
N ILE A 529 16.80 9.92 4.04
CA ILE A 529 16.62 10.35 5.44
C ILE A 529 17.97 10.54 6.13
N GLU A 530 18.96 9.67 5.90
CA GLU A 530 20.32 9.83 6.42
C GLU A 530 20.94 11.16 5.95
N ALA A 531 20.84 11.46 4.65
CA ALA A 531 21.35 12.71 4.09
C ALA A 531 20.56 13.94 4.60
N ALA A 532 19.24 13.83 4.77
CA ALA A 532 18.41 14.90 5.31
C ALA A 532 18.74 15.21 6.77
N ILE A 533 18.97 14.18 7.60
CA ILE A 533 19.42 14.36 9.00
C ILE A 533 20.78 15.09 9.02
N LYS A 534 21.73 14.68 8.17
CA LYS A 534 23.03 15.34 8.06
C LYS A 534 22.89 16.80 7.61
N HIS A 535 22.06 17.06 6.60
CA HIS A 535 21.79 18.42 6.11
C HIS A 535 21.14 19.31 7.19
N ARG A 536 20.22 18.77 7.99
CA ARG A 536 19.64 19.46 9.16
C ARG A 536 20.72 19.82 10.19
N ASP A 537 21.57 18.88 10.54
CA ASP A 537 22.57 19.02 11.62
C ASP A 537 23.74 19.94 11.20
N GLU A 538 23.92 20.21 9.90
CA GLU A 538 24.91 21.15 9.35
C GLU A 538 24.39 22.60 9.22
N LYS A 539 23.06 22.84 9.35
CA LYS A 539 22.44 24.19 9.39
C LYS A 539 22.61 24.84 10.75
#